data_ba8d6f440cfec4ad80405a901ea9e45b
#
_entry.id   ba8d6f440cfec4ad80405a901ea9e45b
#
_cell.length_a   1.000
_cell.length_b   1.000
_cell.length_c   1.000
_cell.angle_alpha   90.00
_cell.angle_beta   90.00
_cell.angle_gamma   90.00
#
_symmetry.space_group_name_H-M   'P 1'
#
loop_
_entity.id
_entity.type
_entity.pdbx_description
1 polymer ?
#
loop_
_entity_poly.entity_id
_entity_poly.type
_entity_poly.pdbx_seq_one_letter_code
_entity_poly.pdbx_strand_id
1 'polypeptide(L)'
;TLMRSSAASDVYKRQIIYEDMGEQLTDNINDVYDRIRDDNTTRTKEIAVKNIDSDEYPTTDTYVRVRLVPMIVYDDSKENIKAGIAGNIAAVDMRGKVSYSYANELKSKADVDKAMKDNEDLTGSWFYMDNSSSDDNERYYYYSVPVAPGDMTSRLINKVTYTGDIPENAHFELKVLAEGVSSKQEDSRADWGL
;
A
#
# COMPACT_ATOMS: atom_id res chain seq x y z
N THR A 1 15.92 28.40 13.43
CA THR A 1 16.05 27.01 13.89
C THR A 1 14.78 26.22 13.56
N LEU A 2 14.32 26.19 12.31
CA LEU A 2 13.07 25.51 11.92
C LEU A 2 13.09 25.09 10.45
N MET A 3 14.16 24.45 9.99
CA MET A 3 14.23 23.94 8.60
C MET A 3 14.97 22.59 8.49
N ARG A 4 14.69 21.65 9.39
CA ARG A 4 15.32 20.30 9.31
C ARG A 4 14.35 19.12 9.13
N SER A 5 13.02 19.31 9.12
CA SER A 5 12.11 18.18 9.06
C SER A 5 11.63 17.80 7.65
N SER A 6 11.60 18.73 6.68
CA SER A 6 11.07 18.44 5.36
C SER A 6 12.05 17.70 4.43
N ALA A 7 13.35 18.02 4.52
CA ALA A 7 14.35 17.40 3.64
C ALA A 7 14.62 15.92 3.98
N ALA A 8 14.59 15.56 5.25
CA ALA A 8 14.78 14.17 5.69
C ALA A 8 13.60 13.28 5.26
N SER A 9 12.36 13.79 5.37
CA SER A 9 11.16 13.08 4.94
C SER A 9 11.15 12.78 3.44
N ASP A 10 11.63 13.70 2.61
CA ASP A 10 11.65 13.51 1.16
C ASP A 10 12.74 12.54 0.69
N VAL A 11 13.86 12.44 1.40
CA VAL A 11 14.90 11.44 1.10
C VAL A 11 14.40 10.03 1.39
N TYR A 12 13.69 9.82 2.49
CA TYR A 12 13.16 8.49 2.86
C TYR A 12 12.04 8.01 1.93
N LYS A 13 11.19 8.89 1.43
CA LYS A 13 10.13 8.53 0.47
C LYS A 13 10.66 8.00 -0.86
N ARG A 14 11.90 8.29 -1.23
CA ARG A 14 12.53 7.82 -2.46
C ARG A 14 13.17 6.44 -2.34
N GLN A 15 13.31 5.92 -1.13
CA GLN A 15 14.02 4.67 -0.83
C GLN A 15 13.11 3.44 -0.80
N ILE A 16 11.79 3.62 -0.86
CA ILE A 16 10.84 2.53 -0.84
C ILE A 16 10.07 2.52 -2.15
N ILE A 17 10.19 1.42 -2.89
CA ILE A 17 9.33 1.12 -4.03
C ILE A 17 8.31 0.08 -3.61
N TYR A 18 7.07 0.37 -3.90
CA TYR A 18 6.01 -0.59 -3.97
C TYR A 18 6.18 -1.41 -5.26
N GLU A 19 6.20 -2.74 -5.15
CA GLU A 19 6.14 -3.66 -6.27
C GLU A 19 4.78 -4.36 -6.25
N ASP A 20 4.04 -4.22 -7.35
CA ASP A 20 2.90 -5.05 -7.66
C ASP A 20 3.43 -6.36 -8.25
N MET A 21 3.30 -7.45 -7.47
CA MET A 21 3.78 -8.77 -7.88
C MET A 21 2.74 -9.54 -8.70
N GLY A 22 1.60 -8.90 -9.01
CA GLY A 22 0.57 -9.47 -9.89
C GLY A 22 1.08 -9.62 -11.31
N GLU A 23 0.99 -10.82 -11.84
CA GLU A 23 1.44 -11.33 -13.15
C GLU A 23 2.63 -10.58 -13.76
N GLN A 24 3.73 -11.32 -13.98
CA GLN A 24 4.96 -10.80 -14.59
C GLN A 24 4.62 -9.85 -15.72
N LEU A 25 5.09 -8.63 -15.60
CA LEU A 25 5.08 -7.60 -16.64
C LEU A 25 5.48 -8.20 -17.99
N THR A 26 4.54 -8.70 -18.73
CA THR A 26 4.73 -8.96 -20.15
C THR A 26 4.45 -7.65 -20.88
N ASP A 27 5.53 -6.96 -21.19
CA ASP A 27 5.74 -5.98 -22.25
C ASP A 27 4.68 -4.90 -22.58
N ASN A 28 3.59 -4.77 -21.82
CA ASN A 28 2.59 -3.73 -22.08
C ASN A 28 2.13 -3.07 -20.79
N ILE A 29 2.74 -1.95 -20.49
CA ILE A 29 2.37 -1.05 -19.38
C ILE A 29 0.86 -0.70 -19.37
N ASN A 30 0.18 -0.88 -20.47
CA ASN A 30 -1.26 -0.63 -20.61
C ASN A 30 -2.15 -1.77 -20.12
N ASP A 31 -1.63 -2.97 -19.92
CA ASP A 31 -2.39 -4.14 -19.44
C ASP A 31 -2.22 -4.39 -17.92
N VAL A 32 -1.33 -3.67 -17.26
CA VAL A 32 -1.02 -3.83 -15.82
C VAL A 32 -2.18 -3.37 -14.92
N TYR A 33 -3.02 -2.52 -15.41
CA TYR A 33 -4.27 -2.16 -14.73
C TYR A 33 -5.40 -3.04 -15.25
N ASP A 34 -5.48 -4.23 -14.70
CA ASP A 34 -6.64 -5.10 -14.90
C ASP A 34 -7.84 -4.39 -14.31
N ARG A 35 -8.43 -3.54 -15.17
CA ARG A 35 -9.51 -2.64 -14.83
C ARG A 35 -10.72 -3.50 -14.52
N ILE A 36 -11.18 -3.47 -13.28
CA ILE A 36 -12.48 -4.06 -12.96
C ILE A 36 -13.50 -3.18 -13.66
N ARG A 37 -14.09 -3.69 -14.75
CA ARG A 37 -15.07 -2.95 -15.55
C ARG A 37 -16.45 -3.57 -15.53
N ASP A 38 -16.53 -4.89 -15.34
CA ASP A 38 -17.76 -5.66 -15.49
C ASP A 38 -17.95 -6.61 -14.29
N ASP A 39 -18.89 -7.52 -14.40
CA ASP A 39 -19.37 -8.46 -13.35
C ASP A 39 -18.29 -9.29 -12.64
N ASN A 40 -17.06 -9.33 -13.13
CA ASN A 40 -15.96 -9.97 -12.43
C ASN A 40 -15.29 -8.98 -11.47
N THR A 41 -15.70 -9.04 -10.24
CA THR A 41 -15.36 -8.09 -9.18
C THR A 41 -14.03 -8.36 -8.48
N THR A 42 -13.39 -9.50 -8.75
CA THR A 42 -12.15 -9.91 -8.06
C THR A 42 -10.96 -9.92 -9.01
N ARG A 43 -9.84 -9.35 -8.58
CA ARG A 43 -8.56 -9.35 -9.30
C ARG A 43 -7.42 -9.79 -8.41
N THR A 44 -6.45 -10.44 -9.03
CA THR A 44 -5.16 -10.70 -8.39
C THR A 44 -4.43 -9.36 -8.25
N LYS A 45 -3.98 -9.05 -7.03
CA LYS A 45 -3.23 -7.85 -6.71
C LYS A 45 -2.26 -8.18 -5.59
N GLU A 46 -1.05 -8.56 -5.96
CA GLU A 46 -0.02 -8.96 -5.01
C GLU A 46 0.83 -7.75 -4.62
N ILE A 47 0.76 -7.37 -3.36
CA ILE A 47 1.42 -6.16 -2.85
C ILE A 47 2.50 -6.54 -1.86
N ALA A 48 3.73 -6.14 -2.15
CA ALA A 48 4.88 -6.16 -1.25
C ALA A 48 5.65 -4.84 -1.37
N VAL A 49 6.51 -4.53 -0.41
CA VAL A 49 7.33 -3.31 -0.41
C VAL A 49 8.80 -3.69 -0.35
N LYS A 50 9.59 -3.11 -1.26
CA LYS A 50 11.03 -3.31 -1.33
C LYS A 50 11.77 -2.09 -0.81
N ASN A 51 12.74 -2.32 0.06
CA ASN A 51 13.70 -1.31 0.45
C ASN A 51 14.80 -1.26 -0.61
N ILE A 52 14.75 -0.26 -1.50
CA ILE A 52 15.72 -0.15 -2.59
C ILE A 52 17.04 0.31 -2.05
N ASP A 53 18.10 -0.36 -2.47
CA ASP A 53 19.46 0.03 -2.23
C ASP A 53 20.20 0.27 -3.53
N SER A 54 20.96 1.35 -3.62
CA SER A 54 21.81 1.66 -4.75
C SER A 54 23.03 2.47 -4.31
N ASP A 55 24.10 2.41 -5.10
CA ASP A 55 25.33 3.19 -4.83
C ASP A 55 25.04 4.70 -4.79
N GLU A 56 24.08 5.17 -5.57
CA GLU A 56 23.67 6.58 -5.62
C GLU A 56 22.82 6.98 -4.43
N TYR A 57 21.97 6.04 -3.93
CA TYR A 57 21.05 6.26 -2.82
C TYR A 57 21.13 5.09 -1.82
N PRO A 58 22.20 5.02 -1.01
CA PRO A 58 22.33 3.96 -0.02
C PRO A 58 21.24 4.08 1.04
N THR A 59 20.66 2.94 1.41
CA THR A 59 19.59 2.88 2.39
C THR A 59 20.04 2.21 3.68
N THR A 60 19.18 2.17 4.66
CA THR A 60 19.37 1.46 5.93
C THR A 60 18.18 0.57 6.19
N ASP A 61 18.27 -0.28 7.20
CA ASP A 61 17.10 -1.02 7.70
C ASP A 61 15.94 -0.06 7.93
N THR A 62 14.79 -0.35 7.33
CA THR A 62 13.67 0.59 7.22
C THR A 62 12.38 -0.06 7.71
N TYR A 63 11.71 0.56 8.68
CA TYR A 63 10.33 0.21 9.00
C TYR A 63 9.40 0.71 7.93
N VAL A 64 8.38 -0.09 7.61
CA VAL A 64 7.46 0.16 6.51
C VAL A 64 6.03 0.18 6.99
N ARG A 65 5.23 1.13 6.49
CA ARG A 65 3.78 1.07 6.53
C ARG A 65 3.17 1.31 5.16
N VAL A 66 1.98 0.77 4.96
CA VAL A 66 1.23 0.85 3.70
C VAL A 66 -0.20 1.30 3.98
N ARG A 67 -0.74 2.12 3.10
CA ARG A 67 -2.17 2.41 3.02
C ARG A 67 -2.69 2.01 1.64
N LEU A 68 -3.81 1.30 1.62
CA LEU A 68 -4.53 0.90 0.41
C LEU A 68 -5.62 1.94 0.15
N VAL A 69 -5.62 2.53 -1.05
CA VAL A 69 -6.55 3.59 -1.41
C VAL A 69 -7.32 3.16 -2.66
N PRO A 70 -8.50 2.55 -2.48
CA PRO A 70 -9.36 2.19 -3.59
C PRO A 70 -10.04 3.45 -4.17
N MET A 71 -10.17 3.49 -5.48
CA MET A 71 -10.81 4.60 -6.18
C MET A 71 -11.47 4.14 -7.48
N ILE A 72 -12.41 4.90 -7.96
CA ILE A 72 -12.94 4.79 -9.32
C ILE A 72 -12.38 5.95 -10.12
N VAL A 73 -11.83 5.67 -11.29
CA VAL A 73 -11.20 6.67 -12.17
C VAL A 73 -11.91 6.67 -13.52
N TYR A 74 -12.25 7.84 -14.02
CA TYR A 74 -12.81 8.00 -15.37
C TYR A 74 -11.78 7.72 -16.44
N ASP A 75 -12.12 6.87 -17.39
CA ASP A 75 -11.27 6.50 -18.54
C ASP A 75 -10.97 7.69 -19.47
N ASP A 76 -9.91 7.57 -20.26
CA ASP A 76 -9.58 8.48 -21.35
C ASP A 76 -10.50 8.23 -22.59
N SER A 77 -11.80 8.19 -22.36
CA SER A 77 -12.79 8.12 -23.44
C SER A 77 -12.97 9.47 -24.10
N LYS A 78 -13.48 9.47 -25.36
CA LYS A 78 -13.76 10.74 -26.06
C LYS A 78 -14.79 11.59 -25.32
N GLU A 79 -15.77 10.94 -24.70
CA GLU A 79 -16.83 11.55 -23.91
C GLU A 79 -16.26 12.21 -22.68
N ASN A 80 -15.41 11.51 -21.91
CA ASN A 80 -14.78 11.99 -20.70
C ASN A 80 -13.77 13.13 -20.99
N ILE A 81 -12.98 12.99 -22.07
CA ILE A 81 -12.08 14.07 -22.51
C ILE A 81 -12.87 15.32 -22.86
N LYS A 82 -13.97 15.19 -23.62
CA LYS A 82 -14.84 16.31 -23.99
C LYS A 82 -15.50 16.96 -22.77
N ALA A 83 -15.86 16.15 -21.77
CA ALA A 83 -16.43 16.62 -20.51
C ALA A 83 -15.39 17.19 -19.53
N GLY A 84 -14.09 17.01 -19.80
CA GLY A 84 -13.01 17.45 -18.91
C GLY A 84 -12.88 16.63 -17.62
N ILE A 85 -13.32 15.38 -17.63
CA ILE A 85 -13.29 14.49 -16.46
C ILE A 85 -12.37 13.28 -16.62
N ALA A 86 -11.79 13.05 -17.78
CA ALA A 86 -10.83 11.97 -18.01
C ALA A 86 -9.69 12.00 -16.96
N GLY A 87 -9.38 10.85 -16.37
CA GLY A 87 -8.39 10.71 -15.31
C GLY A 87 -8.81 11.24 -13.94
N ASN A 88 -9.99 11.85 -13.81
CA ASN A 88 -10.48 12.31 -12.51
C ASN A 88 -11.06 11.16 -11.68
N ILE A 89 -10.96 11.27 -10.36
CA ILE A 89 -11.58 10.33 -9.43
C ILE A 89 -13.09 10.60 -9.39
N ALA A 90 -13.89 9.55 -9.61
CA ALA A 90 -15.33 9.61 -9.46
C ALA A 90 -15.72 9.67 -7.97
N ALA A 91 -16.74 10.46 -7.66
CA ALA A 91 -17.28 10.59 -6.30
C ALA A 91 -18.14 9.35 -5.94
N VAL A 92 -17.49 8.22 -5.68
CA VAL A 92 -18.13 6.96 -5.28
C VAL A 92 -17.78 6.63 -3.83
N ASP A 93 -18.81 6.29 -3.04
CA ASP A 93 -18.57 5.79 -1.67
C ASP A 93 -18.05 4.35 -1.72
N MET A 94 -16.82 4.16 -1.28
CA MET A 94 -16.11 2.87 -1.31
C MET A 94 -16.37 2.01 -0.07
N ARG A 95 -17.00 2.55 0.97
CA ARG A 95 -17.21 1.87 2.26
C ARG A 95 -18.03 0.59 2.09
N GLY A 96 -17.48 -0.51 2.62
CA GLY A 96 -18.11 -1.83 2.56
C GLY A 96 -18.20 -2.45 1.16
N LYS A 97 -17.62 -1.81 0.13
CA LYS A 97 -17.63 -2.30 -1.25
C LYS A 97 -16.31 -2.90 -1.70
N VAL A 98 -15.25 -2.70 -0.92
CA VAL A 98 -13.92 -3.23 -1.18
C VAL A 98 -13.56 -4.23 -0.09
N SER A 99 -12.98 -5.34 -0.49
CA SER A 99 -12.40 -6.31 0.42
C SER A 99 -11.07 -6.84 -0.11
N TYR A 100 -10.19 -7.25 0.80
CA TYR A 100 -8.87 -7.75 0.49
C TYR A 100 -8.70 -9.19 0.94
N SER A 101 -8.07 -10.01 0.10
CA SER A 101 -7.55 -11.32 0.52
C SER A 101 -6.11 -11.12 0.97
N TYR A 102 -5.88 -11.10 2.27
CA TYR A 102 -4.54 -10.97 2.82
C TYR A 102 -3.71 -12.22 2.54
N ALA A 103 -2.40 -12.04 2.32
CA ALA A 103 -1.50 -13.14 2.02
C ALA A 103 -1.24 -14.02 3.25
N ASN A 104 -1.23 -13.39 4.43
CA ASN A 104 -1.12 -14.05 5.73
C ASN A 104 -2.17 -13.47 6.68
N GLU A 105 -2.36 -14.12 7.81
CA GLU A 105 -3.21 -13.58 8.87
C GLU A 105 -2.65 -12.25 9.38
N LEU A 106 -3.50 -11.23 9.36
CA LEU A 106 -3.15 -9.94 9.95
C LEU A 106 -3.18 -10.03 11.46
N LYS A 107 -2.15 -9.50 12.10
CA LYS A 107 -2.05 -9.40 13.55
C LYS A 107 -2.59 -8.05 14.03
N SER A 108 -3.11 -8.01 15.26
CA SER A 108 -3.32 -6.75 15.96
C SER A 108 -1.99 -6.22 16.52
N LYS A 109 -1.94 -4.92 16.87
CA LYS A 109 -0.74 -4.38 17.55
C LYS A 109 -0.49 -5.11 18.87
N ALA A 110 -1.53 -5.45 19.62
CA ALA A 110 -1.41 -6.16 20.89
C ALA A 110 -0.78 -7.55 20.70
N ASP A 111 -1.14 -8.28 19.63
CA ASP A 111 -0.54 -9.58 19.30
C ASP A 111 0.94 -9.44 18.94
N VAL A 112 1.30 -8.40 18.20
CA VAL A 112 2.71 -8.11 17.86
C VAL A 112 3.51 -7.77 19.11
N ASP A 113 3.01 -6.90 19.99
CA ASP A 113 3.70 -6.54 21.23
C ASP A 113 3.89 -7.75 22.15
N LYS A 114 2.92 -8.67 22.18
CA LYS A 114 3.05 -9.93 22.92
C LYS A 114 4.12 -10.81 22.30
N ALA A 115 4.08 -11.04 21.00
CA ALA A 115 5.05 -11.86 20.29
C ALA A 115 6.49 -11.32 20.47
N MET A 116 6.67 -10.00 20.45
CA MET A 116 7.96 -9.38 20.73
C MET A 116 8.46 -9.67 22.16
N LYS A 117 7.58 -9.63 23.16
CA LYS A 117 7.94 -9.97 24.55
C LYS A 117 8.30 -11.43 24.71
N ASP A 118 7.63 -12.29 23.97
CA ASP A 118 7.83 -13.74 24.01
C ASP A 118 8.99 -14.21 23.11
N ASN A 119 9.71 -13.27 22.45
CA ASN A 119 10.77 -13.51 21.46
C ASN A 119 10.33 -14.42 20.29
N GLU A 120 9.08 -14.32 19.88
CA GLU A 120 8.57 -15.02 18.71
C GLU A 120 9.11 -14.39 17.41
N ASP A 121 9.29 -15.21 16.37
CA ASP A 121 9.67 -14.73 15.05
C ASP A 121 8.51 -13.96 14.40
N LEU A 122 8.72 -12.67 14.16
CA LEU A 122 7.76 -11.78 13.51
C LEU A 122 8.07 -11.53 12.04
N THR A 123 9.14 -12.13 11.50
CA THR A 123 9.50 -11.97 10.09
C THR A 123 8.32 -12.37 9.20
N GLY A 124 7.95 -11.47 8.30
CA GLY A 124 6.83 -11.71 7.40
C GLY A 124 5.45 -11.31 7.93
N SER A 125 5.37 -10.73 9.13
CA SER A 125 4.09 -10.35 9.74
C SER A 125 3.70 -8.92 9.40
N TRP A 126 2.44 -8.75 8.98
CA TRP A 126 1.78 -7.46 8.88
C TRP A 126 0.78 -7.29 10.03
N PHE A 127 0.61 -6.07 10.51
CA PHE A 127 -0.33 -5.76 11.57
C PHE A 127 -1.00 -4.41 11.36
N TYR A 128 -2.06 -4.16 12.10
CA TYR A 128 -2.77 -2.88 12.17
C TYR A 128 -2.89 -2.41 13.62
N MET A 129 -3.17 -1.11 13.80
CA MET A 129 -3.37 -0.52 15.13
C MET A 129 -4.76 -0.87 15.65
N ASP A 130 -4.87 -1.28 16.92
CA ASP A 130 -6.13 -1.69 17.55
C ASP A 130 -7.20 -0.59 17.57
N ASN A 131 -6.78 0.68 17.52
CA ASN A 131 -7.66 1.85 17.47
C ASN A 131 -7.90 2.37 16.05
N SER A 132 -7.47 1.62 15.03
CA SER A 132 -7.69 2.00 13.63
C SER A 132 -9.16 1.88 13.24
N SER A 133 -9.53 2.53 12.13
CA SER A 133 -10.87 2.39 11.55
C SER A 133 -11.23 0.92 11.31
N SER A 134 -12.51 0.58 11.47
CA SER A 134 -13.03 -0.73 11.07
C SER A 134 -13.08 -0.88 9.53
N ASP A 135 -12.97 0.21 8.78
CA ASP A 135 -12.86 0.19 7.33
C ASP A 135 -11.42 -0.05 6.91
N ASP A 136 -11.17 -1.16 6.24
CA ASP A 136 -9.85 -1.56 5.74
C ASP A 136 -9.24 -0.52 4.78
N ASN A 137 -10.08 0.29 4.13
CA ASN A 137 -9.65 1.36 3.22
C ASN A 137 -9.07 2.58 3.95
N GLU A 138 -9.32 2.72 5.24
CA GLU A 138 -8.85 3.83 6.05
C GLU A 138 -7.66 3.46 6.96
N ARG A 139 -7.27 2.18 6.96
CA ARG A 139 -6.20 1.67 7.82
C ARG A 139 -4.82 1.89 7.22
N TYR A 140 -3.85 2.03 8.12
CA TYR A 140 -2.45 1.73 7.82
C TYR A 140 -2.12 0.30 8.25
N TYR A 141 -1.34 -0.37 7.41
CA TYR A 141 -0.76 -1.68 7.66
C TYR A 141 0.74 -1.51 7.89
N TYR A 142 1.24 -2.06 8.97
CA TYR A 142 2.63 -1.92 9.41
C TYR A 142 3.35 -3.24 9.30
N TYR A 143 4.58 -3.22 8.80
CA TYR A 143 5.41 -4.40 8.81
C TYR A 143 6.14 -4.49 10.15
N SER A 144 6.14 -5.68 10.78
CA SER A 144 6.54 -5.86 12.18
C SER A 144 8.03 -5.67 12.44
N VAL A 145 8.88 -5.92 11.44
CA VAL A 145 10.34 -5.80 11.52
C VAL A 145 10.87 -4.84 10.46
N PRO A 146 12.06 -4.25 10.66
CA PRO A 146 12.69 -3.43 9.61
C PRO A 146 13.06 -4.30 8.41
N VAL A 147 12.96 -3.73 7.23
CA VAL A 147 13.38 -4.34 5.95
C VAL A 147 14.80 -3.89 5.64
N ALA A 148 15.70 -4.85 5.46
CA ALA A 148 17.10 -4.52 5.15
C ALA A 148 17.25 -3.94 3.73
N PRO A 149 18.33 -3.19 3.45
CA PRO A 149 18.63 -2.70 2.11
C PRO A 149 18.63 -3.82 1.07
N GLY A 150 17.90 -3.62 -0.02
CA GLY A 150 17.73 -4.60 -1.09
C GLY A 150 16.68 -5.69 -0.84
N ASP A 151 16.22 -5.84 0.40
CA ASP A 151 15.23 -6.83 0.79
C ASP A 151 13.79 -6.32 0.59
N MET A 152 12.83 -7.23 0.77
CA MET A 152 11.41 -7.03 0.53
C MET A 152 10.58 -7.53 1.71
N THR A 153 9.44 -6.88 1.98
CA THR A 153 8.45 -7.42 2.92
C THR A 153 7.83 -8.72 2.37
N SER A 154 7.16 -9.47 3.22
CA SER A 154 6.18 -10.44 2.72
C SER A 154 5.03 -9.72 2.02
N ARG A 155 4.23 -10.47 1.25
CA ARG A 155 3.02 -9.93 0.62
C ARG A 155 2.01 -9.51 1.69
N LEU A 156 1.39 -8.34 1.49
CA LEU A 156 0.28 -7.86 2.31
C LEU A 156 -1.04 -8.49 1.84
N ILE A 157 -1.34 -8.36 0.55
CA ILE A 157 -2.55 -8.92 -0.07
C ILE A 157 -2.20 -9.74 -1.30
N ASN A 158 -3.10 -10.66 -1.67
CA ASN A 158 -3.06 -11.43 -2.90
C ASN A 158 -4.15 -11.02 -3.90
N LYS A 159 -5.28 -10.52 -3.39
CA LYS A 159 -6.43 -10.17 -4.23
C LYS A 159 -7.17 -8.97 -3.66
N VAL A 160 -7.81 -8.23 -4.53
CA VAL A 160 -8.79 -7.21 -4.21
C VAL A 160 -10.13 -7.55 -4.86
N THR A 161 -11.22 -7.32 -4.15
CA THR A 161 -12.59 -7.48 -4.64
C THR A 161 -13.33 -6.17 -4.49
N TYR A 162 -13.99 -5.72 -5.54
CA TYR A 162 -14.89 -4.57 -5.54
C TYR A 162 -16.30 -5.03 -5.96
N THR A 163 -17.30 -4.64 -5.16
CA THR A 163 -18.72 -5.05 -5.35
C THR A 163 -19.66 -3.86 -5.56
N GLY A 164 -19.13 -2.67 -5.80
CA GLY A 164 -19.95 -1.49 -6.09
C GLY A 164 -20.19 -1.30 -7.59
N ASP A 165 -21.05 -0.32 -7.89
CA ASP A 165 -21.30 0.09 -9.27
C ASP A 165 -20.12 0.90 -9.81
N ILE A 166 -19.78 0.69 -11.08
CA ILE A 166 -18.76 1.46 -11.79
C ILE A 166 -19.49 2.33 -12.82
N PRO A 167 -19.31 3.66 -12.78
CA PRO A 167 -19.89 4.55 -13.81
C PRO A 167 -19.43 4.18 -15.21
N GLU A 168 -20.24 4.54 -16.20
CA GLU A 168 -19.88 4.34 -17.61
C GLU A 168 -18.55 5.05 -17.94
N ASN A 169 -17.68 4.41 -18.72
CA ASN A 169 -16.34 4.89 -19.05
C ASN A 169 -15.47 5.18 -17.81
N ALA A 170 -15.58 4.34 -16.79
CA ALA A 170 -14.73 4.38 -15.61
C ALA A 170 -14.23 2.97 -15.25
N HIS A 171 -13.25 2.89 -14.34
CA HIS A 171 -12.75 1.62 -13.84
C HIS A 171 -12.32 1.78 -12.37
N PHE A 172 -12.23 0.65 -11.68
CA PHE A 172 -11.68 0.58 -10.34
C PHE A 172 -10.15 0.56 -10.40
N GLU A 173 -9.52 1.34 -9.53
CA GLU A 173 -8.09 1.30 -9.25
C GLU A 173 -7.82 1.09 -7.76
N LEU A 174 -6.74 0.39 -7.43
CA LEU A 174 -6.20 0.31 -6.08
C LEU A 174 -4.83 0.98 -6.05
N LYS A 175 -4.75 2.15 -5.46
CA LYS A 175 -3.48 2.85 -5.24
C LYS A 175 -2.85 2.41 -3.92
N VAL A 176 -1.55 2.15 -3.95
CA VAL A 176 -0.78 1.79 -2.76
C VAL A 176 0.12 2.95 -2.37
N LEU A 177 -0.01 3.38 -1.13
CA LEU A 177 0.85 4.39 -0.54
C LEU A 177 1.77 3.70 0.46
N ALA A 178 3.06 3.59 0.13
CA ALA A 178 4.07 3.04 1.02
C ALA A 178 4.91 4.17 1.64
N GLU A 179 5.17 4.06 2.92
CA GLU A 179 6.01 4.99 3.68
C GLU A 179 7.04 4.20 4.48
N GLY A 180 8.24 4.76 4.61
CA GLY A 180 9.33 4.16 5.37
C GLY A 180 10.02 5.14 6.28
N VAL A 181 10.54 4.63 7.41
CA VAL A 181 11.40 5.36 8.33
C VAL A 181 12.60 4.49 8.72
N SER A 182 13.78 5.12 8.82
CA SER A 182 15.00 4.39 9.21
C SER A 182 14.86 3.81 10.61
N SER A 183 15.24 2.55 10.79
CA SER A 183 15.27 1.89 12.11
C SER A 183 16.39 2.41 13.02
N LYS A 184 17.38 3.12 12.45
CA LYS A 184 18.51 3.69 13.21
C LYS A 184 18.17 5.00 13.92
N GLN A 185 17.05 5.61 13.57
CA GLN A 185 16.59 6.84 14.23
C GLN A 185 15.87 6.45 15.52
N GLU A 186 16.30 6.99 16.63
CA GLU A 186 15.61 6.86 17.91
C GLU A 186 14.18 7.38 17.77
N ASP A 187 13.21 6.64 18.30
CA ASP A 187 11.77 6.93 18.15
C ASP A 187 11.28 7.04 16.71
N SER A 188 11.93 6.34 15.77
CA SER A 188 11.62 6.42 14.33
C SER A 188 10.16 6.17 13.97
N ARG A 189 9.41 5.45 14.81
CA ARG A 189 7.98 5.15 14.61
C ARG A 189 7.04 5.96 15.52
N ALA A 190 7.55 6.87 16.33
CA ALA A 190 6.72 7.68 17.24
C ALA A 190 5.65 8.48 16.48
N ASP A 191 6.00 9.03 15.31
CA ASP A 191 5.05 9.74 14.43
C ASP A 191 3.94 8.83 13.89
N TRP A 192 4.12 7.52 13.95
CA TRP A 192 3.12 6.53 13.57
C TRP A 192 2.28 6.04 14.77
N GLY A 193 2.58 6.51 15.98
CA GLY A 193 1.91 6.08 17.22
C GLY A 193 2.35 4.70 17.73
N LEU A 194 3.58 4.28 17.39
CA LEU A 194 4.16 2.97 17.73
C LEU A 194 5.24 3.09 18.80
#